data_42a2b58521b6eea413d96b1422139cee
#
_entry.id   42a2b58521b6eea413d96b1422139cee
#
_cell.length_a   1.000
_cell.length_b   1.000
_cell.length_c   1.000
_cell.angle_alpha   90.00
_cell.angle_beta   90.00
_cell.angle_gamma   90.00
#
_symmetry.space_group_name_H-M   'P 1'
#
loop_
_entity.id
_entity.type
_entity.pdbx_description
1 polymer ?
#
loop_
_entity_poly.entity_id
_entity_poly.type
_entity_poly.pdbx_seq_one_letter_code
_entity_poly.pdbx_strand_id
1 'polypeptide(L)'
;MNKIIKSILSIPFALVVLLTSSCLKPEPCNSKFQFEQESITLKRGEQVTLKFSGYISKKTQISWSVEKPNVASVDNGLVRALNAGTTNVYAEATINGIKKTALCTITVAPEGFRFTDPNLPKRILQLHPEIDTNKDGAITPEEALLLTELDLEIKDKAKATAEEKITSVEGIELFTNLTYLNLKNQFIKDATPVEALKKLEKLYITYTEIPSIQVKEMPELRDLRLFGNKNIKEIDVRSNTKLDTLYIQDTQISEIDVTNNKELIALNVNRTNLTRLILADLPKLNQVLAVKCQISSVSFKGLPAIKKIYIDNNQLTRVNLKDLPALMHLSVYNNKLQTLELDLPKLMFLHTHENELKSIDLSKLPMLFHLDIDKNPLVKIDLSSNKIIRDLRSEYIPTLEEINLRNGEYNEDAQYEIKEGNTGLKRVLVDSGDEETHLRNLFPAGSGVAILAE
;
A
#
# COMPACT_ATOMS: atom_id res chain seq x y z
N MET A 1 -10.41 -22.66 47.57
CA MET A 1 -10.74 -24.12 47.51
C MET A 1 -10.47 -24.61 46.11
N ASN A 2 -9.49 -25.46 46.02
CA ASN A 2 -9.22 -26.57 45.09
C ASN A 2 -9.09 -26.25 43.60
N LYS A 3 -7.89 -26.36 43.12
CA LYS A 3 -6.96 -27.44 42.69
C LYS A 3 -7.14 -27.71 41.19
N ILE A 4 -6.13 -27.32 40.38
CA ILE A 4 -4.98 -28.11 39.86
C ILE A 4 -5.47 -29.29 38.99
N ILE A 5 -4.97 -29.36 37.73
CA ILE A 5 -4.02 -30.38 37.30
C ILE A 5 -3.42 -30.01 35.93
N LYS A 6 -2.07 -29.94 35.93
CA LYS A 6 -1.20 -30.10 34.77
C LYS A 6 -1.22 -31.56 34.33
N SER A 7 -1.23 -31.89 33.05
CA SER A 7 -0.77 -33.18 32.57
C SER A 7 0.23 -33.03 31.44
N ILE A 8 1.47 -33.27 31.81
CA ILE A 8 2.59 -33.57 30.91
C ILE A 8 2.42 -35.01 30.47
N LEU A 9 2.29 -35.28 29.18
CA LEU A 9 2.41 -36.64 28.65
C LEU A 9 3.85 -36.88 28.22
N SER A 10 4.57 -37.67 29.05
CA SER A 10 5.83 -38.31 28.75
C SER A 10 5.60 -39.57 27.92
N ILE A 11 6.36 -39.73 26.84
CA ILE A 11 6.43 -40.92 26.01
C ILE A 11 7.25 -41.98 26.78
N PRO A 12 6.79 -43.24 26.92
CA PRO A 12 7.57 -44.25 27.61
C PRO A 12 8.65 -44.85 26.71
N PHE A 13 9.86 -44.87 27.23
CA PHE A 13 10.96 -45.73 26.78
C PHE A 13 10.55 -47.22 26.91
N ALA A 14 10.51 -47.92 25.79
CA ALA A 14 10.33 -49.37 25.82
C ALA A 14 11.66 -50.05 26.16
N LEU A 15 11.70 -50.64 27.33
CA LEU A 15 12.79 -51.47 27.82
C LEU A 15 12.79 -52.79 27.05
N VAL A 16 13.80 -53.07 26.22
CA VAL A 16 13.99 -54.36 25.59
C VAL A 16 14.63 -55.33 26.60
N VAL A 17 13.87 -56.30 27.09
CA VAL A 17 14.39 -57.42 27.88
C VAL A 17 15.00 -58.44 26.94
N LEU A 18 16.32 -58.63 27.04
CA LEU A 18 17.04 -59.73 26.42
C LEU A 18 16.72 -61.06 27.10
N LEU A 19 15.93 -61.88 26.44
CA LEU A 19 15.82 -63.31 26.77
C LEU A 19 16.83 -64.12 25.94
N THR A 20 17.91 -64.56 26.56
CA THR A 20 18.83 -65.50 25.99
C THR A 20 18.17 -66.90 26.03
N SER A 21 17.78 -67.46 24.88
CA SER A 21 17.53 -68.90 24.77
C SER A 21 18.49 -69.44 23.72
N SER A 22 19.33 -70.34 24.17
CA SER A 22 20.20 -71.18 23.36
C SER A 22 19.37 -72.05 22.40
N CYS A 23 19.52 -71.82 21.10
CA CYS A 23 19.04 -72.73 20.06
C CYS A 23 20.21 -73.36 19.36
N LEU A 24 20.43 -74.60 19.71
CA LEU A 24 21.17 -75.60 18.95
C LEU A 24 20.27 -76.10 17.83
N LYS A 25 20.44 -75.69 16.60
CA LYS A 25 20.29 -76.27 15.25
C LYS A 25 20.30 -75.17 14.18
N PRO A 26 21.00 -75.26 13.06
CA PRO A 26 20.92 -74.28 12.00
C PRO A 26 19.63 -74.52 11.20
N GLU A 27 18.58 -73.87 11.56
CA GLU A 27 17.48 -73.58 10.66
C GLU A 27 17.93 -72.51 9.71
N PRO A 28 17.58 -72.53 8.39
CA PRO A 28 17.89 -71.44 7.49
C PRO A 28 17.13 -70.22 7.91
N CYS A 29 17.82 -69.36 8.61
CA CYS A 29 17.31 -68.06 8.96
C CYS A 29 16.84 -67.38 7.66
N ASN A 30 15.52 -67.23 7.49
CA ASN A 30 14.91 -66.55 6.37
C ASN A 30 15.23 -65.05 6.51
N SER A 31 16.51 -64.68 6.35
CA SER A 31 16.98 -63.31 6.50
C SER A 31 16.28 -62.45 5.47
N LYS A 32 15.33 -61.64 5.91
CA LYS A 32 14.66 -60.68 5.08
C LYS A 32 15.74 -59.70 4.58
N PHE A 33 15.97 -59.66 3.28
CA PHE A 33 16.85 -58.65 2.65
C PHE A 33 16.04 -57.36 2.54
N GLN A 34 15.96 -56.63 3.65
CA GLN A 34 15.24 -55.34 3.76
C GLN A 34 15.95 -54.45 4.76
N PHE A 35 15.81 -53.15 4.63
CA PHE A 35 16.35 -52.22 5.60
C PHE A 35 15.58 -52.22 6.93
N GLU A 36 16.24 -51.79 8.01
CA GLU A 36 15.61 -51.58 9.32
C GLU A 36 14.55 -50.49 9.27
N GLN A 37 14.74 -49.48 8.38
CA GLN A 37 13.84 -48.35 8.14
C GLN A 37 13.42 -48.32 6.68
N GLU A 38 12.14 -48.24 6.43
CA GLU A 38 11.58 -48.16 5.08
C GLU A 38 11.58 -46.71 4.54
N SER A 39 11.64 -45.72 5.45
CA SER A 39 11.76 -44.31 5.13
C SER A 39 12.61 -43.56 6.14
N ILE A 40 13.36 -42.57 5.68
CA ILE A 40 14.21 -41.71 6.51
C ILE A 40 14.08 -40.25 6.00
N THR A 41 13.90 -39.31 6.93
CA THR A 41 13.95 -37.89 6.63
C THR A 41 15.29 -37.33 7.10
N LEU A 42 15.97 -36.61 6.21
CA LEU A 42 17.28 -35.96 6.44
C LEU A 42 17.17 -34.48 6.12
N LYS A 43 18.02 -33.67 6.74
CA LYS A 43 18.31 -32.30 6.30
C LYS A 43 19.43 -32.33 5.26
N ARG A 44 19.50 -31.32 4.40
CA ARG A 44 20.60 -31.17 3.45
C ARG A 44 21.96 -31.25 4.15
N GLY A 45 22.88 -32.01 3.56
CA GLY A 45 24.20 -32.26 4.11
C GLY A 45 24.26 -33.36 5.17
N GLU A 46 23.13 -33.78 5.75
CA GLU A 46 23.12 -34.90 6.70
C GLU A 46 23.41 -36.23 5.98
N GLN A 47 23.91 -37.18 6.76
CA GLN A 47 24.31 -38.49 6.27
C GLN A 47 23.75 -39.58 7.19
N VAL A 48 23.34 -40.71 6.60
CA VAL A 48 22.88 -41.88 7.33
C VAL A 48 23.41 -43.14 6.66
N THR A 49 23.80 -44.12 7.44
CA THR A 49 24.16 -45.47 6.94
C THR A 49 22.96 -46.38 7.05
N LEU A 50 22.47 -46.87 5.92
CA LEU A 50 21.35 -47.84 5.89
C LEU A 50 21.79 -49.18 6.44
N LYS A 51 21.01 -49.68 7.40
CA LYS A 51 21.25 -50.99 8.03
C LYS A 51 20.20 -51.98 7.58
N PHE A 52 20.62 -53.23 7.36
CA PHE A 52 19.67 -54.29 7.07
C PHE A 52 19.07 -54.87 8.34
N SER A 53 17.80 -55.26 8.32
CA SER A 53 17.07 -55.85 9.43
C SER A 53 17.49 -57.29 9.75
N GLY A 54 18.27 -57.92 8.88
CA GLY A 54 18.77 -59.28 9.05
C GLY A 54 20.30 -59.38 8.79
N TYR A 55 20.88 -60.54 9.18
CA TYR A 55 22.27 -60.80 8.96
C TYR A 55 22.58 -60.96 7.45
N ILE A 56 23.47 -60.15 6.92
CA ILE A 56 23.99 -60.25 5.57
C ILE A 56 25.47 -60.64 5.69
N SER A 57 25.88 -61.73 5.01
CA SER A 57 27.26 -62.17 5.02
C SER A 57 28.18 -61.08 4.47
N LYS A 58 29.32 -60.85 5.12
CA LYS A 58 30.37 -59.93 4.67
C LYS A 58 30.91 -60.24 3.26
N LYS A 59 30.67 -61.46 2.73
CA LYS A 59 31.06 -61.87 1.39
C LYS A 59 29.98 -61.54 0.34
N THR A 60 28.80 -61.10 0.72
CA THR A 60 27.72 -60.77 -0.19
C THR A 60 28.06 -59.44 -0.86
N GLN A 61 28.15 -59.46 -2.18
CA GLN A 61 28.29 -58.21 -2.97
C GLN A 61 26.93 -57.55 -3.08
N ILE A 62 26.89 -56.28 -2.72
CA ILE A 62 25.66 -55.46 -2.74
C ILE A 62 25.93 -54.31 -3.73
N SER A 63 25.06 -54.19 -4.73
CA SER A 63 25.03 -53.00 -5.60
C SER A 63 24.03 -51.98 -5.05
N TRP A 64 24.46 -50.71 -5.04
CA TRP A 64 23.68 -49.62 -4.53
C TRP A 64 23.29 -48.68 -5.67
N SER A 65 22.05 -48.19 -5.62
CA SER A 65 21.58 -47.19 -6.57
C SER A 65 20.60 -46.23 -5.92
N VAL A 66 20.45 -45.05 -6.49
CA VAL A 66 19.48 -44.01 -6.10
C VAL A 66 18.70 -43.59 -7.33
N GLU A 67 17.40 -43.46 -7.17
CA GLU A 67 16.47 -43.09 -8.26
C GLU A 67 16.71 -41.68 -8.77
N LYS A 68 16.89 -40.71 -7.84
CA LYS A 68 17.15 -39.31 -8.16
C LYS A 68 18.47 -38.86 -7.54
N PRO A 69 19.58 -38.95 -8.27
CA PRO A 69 20.91 -38.63 -7.74
C PRO A 69 21.14 -37.14 -7.43
N ASN A 70 20.25 -36.28 -7.87
CA ASN A 70 20.24 -34.88 -7.47
C ASN A 70 19.64 -34.65 -6.07
N VAL A 71 18.82 -35.56 -5.54
CA VAL A 71 18.22 -35.47 -4.21
C VAL A 71 19.12 -36.10 -3.15
N ALA A 72 19.67 -37.27 -3.42
CA ALA A 72 20.61 -37.94 -2.54
C ALA A 72 21.63 -38.73 -3.32
N SER A 73 22.79 -39.01 -2.72
CA SER A 73 23.78 -39.96 -3.23
C SER A 73 23.91 -41.15 -2.26
N VAL A 74 24.32 -42.31 -2.77
CA VAL A 74 24.60 -43.47 -1.94
C VAL A 74 25.96 -44.05 -2.30
N ASP A 75 26.79 -44.34 -1.31
CA ASP A 75 28.04 -45.06 -1.43
C ASP A 75 28.18 -46.11 -0.32
N ASN A 76 28.21 -47.39 -0.72
CA ASN A 76 28.32 -48.51 0.23
C ASN A 76 27.34 -48.47 1.40
N GLY A 77 26.10 -48.00 1.12
CA GLY A 77 25.03 -47.84 2.14
C GLY A 77 25.06 -46.51 2.91
N LEU A 78 26.09 -45.70 2.73
CA LEU A 78 26.11 -44.37 3.26
C LEU A 78 25.35 -43.44 2.32
N VAL A 79 24.18 -42.97 2.75
CA VAL A 79 23.35 -41.99 2.04
C VAL A 79 23.73 -40.61 2.48
N ARG A 80 23.91 -39.70 1.51
CA ARG A 80 24.11 -38.27 1.74
C ARG A 80 22.94 -37.49 1.15
N ALA A 81 22.31 -36.64 1.93
CA ALA A 81 21.28 -35.71 1.51
C ALA A 81 21.90 -34.55 0.72
N LEU A 82 21.45 -34.31 -0.53
CA LEU A 82 22.01 -33.29 -1.42
C LEU A 82 21.05 -32.10 -1.58
N ASN A 83 19.86 -32.31 -2.12
CA ASN A 83 18.86 -31.28 -2.32
C ASN A 83 17.49 -31.78 -1.85
N ALA A 84 16.62 -30.83 -1.48
CA ALA A 84 15.27 -31.15 -1.04
C ALA A 84 14.49 -31.97 -2.07
N GLY A 85 13.64 -32.85 -1.58
CA GLY A 85 12.86 -33.76 -2.40
C GLY A 85 12.80 -35.18 -1.83
N THR A 86 12.16 -36.07 -2.56
CA THR A 86 12.03 -37.51 -2.19
C THR A 86 12.61 -38.39 -3.28
N THR A 87 13.43 -39.36 -2.87
CA THR A 87 14.06 -40.34 -3.75
C THR A 87 14.08 -41.70 -3.09
N ASN A 88 14.21 -42.75 -3.89
CA ASN A 88 14.38 -44.13 -3.42
C ASN A 88 15.82 -44.56 -3.53
N VAL A 89 16.35 -45.19 -2.49
CA VAL A 89 17.65 -45.85 -2.47
C VAL A 89 17.42 -47.38 -2.49
N TYR A 90 18.09 -48.03 -3.38
CA TYR A 90 18.00 -49.48 -3.59
C TYR A 90 19.35 -50.14 -3.26
N ALA A 91 19.23 -51.31 -2.59
CA ALA A 91 20.33 -52.27 -2.48
C ALA A 91 19.91 -53.56 -3.18
N GLU A 92 20.74 -54.10 -4.06
CA GLU A 92 20.49 -55.33 -4.76
C GLU A 92 21.63 -56.32 -4.49
N ALA A 93 21.28 -57.56 -4.27
CA ALA A 93 22.23 -58.68 -4.04
C ALA A 93 21.66 -59.99 -4.56
N THR A 94 22.55 -60.91 -4.95
CA THR A 94 22.17 -62.28 -5.24
C THR A 94 22.50 -63.14 -4.03
N ILE A 95 21.45 -63.68 -3.38
CA ILE A 95 21.54 -64.51 -2.16
C ILE A 95 20.99 -65.90 -2.54
N ASN A 96 21.80 -66.95 -2.38
CA ASN A 96 21.44 -68.31 -2.77
C ASN A 96 20.90 -68.42 -4.21
N GLY A 97 21.54 -67.70 -5.17
CA GLY A 97 21.11 -67.65 -6.56
C GLY A 97 19.87 -66.88 -6.88
N ILE A 98 19.26 -66.24 -5.91
CA ILE A 98 18.03 -65.41 -6.06
C ILE A 98 18.40 -63.94 -5.94
N LYS A 99 18.02 -63.10 -6.95
CA LYS A 99 18.15 -61.68 -6.89
C LYS A 99 17.14 -61.12 -5.86
N LYS A 100 17.64 -60.35 -4.89
CA LYS A 100 16.84 -59.64 -3.87
C LYS A 100 17.12 -58.15 -3.92
N THR A 101 16.09 -57.34 -3.64
CA THR A 101 16.16 -55.91 -3.61
C THR A 101 15.60 -55.37 -2.26
N ALA A 102 16.32 -54.49 -1.61
CA ALA A 102 15.85 -53.70 -0.48
C ALA A 102 15.65 -52.25 -0.91
N LEU A 103 14.63 -51.60 -0.38
CA LEU A 103 14.23 -50.23 -0.69
C LEU A 103 14.16 -49.38 0.58
N CYS A 104 14.71 -48.17 0.54
CA CYS A 104 14.45 -47.13 1.55
C CYS A 104 14.10 -45.82 0.85
N THR A 105 13.01 -45.23 1.24
CA THR A 105 12.61 -43.91 0.77
C THR A 105 13.34 -42.84 1.58
N ILE A 106 14.11 -41.99 0.92
CA ILE A 106 14.82 -40.88 1.54
C ILE A 106 14.08 -39.59 1.18
N THR A 107 13.66 -38.86 2.21
CA THR A 107 13.09 -37.50 2.08
C THR A 107 14.12 -36.52 2.62
N VAL A 108 14.61 -35.63 1.75
CA VAL A 108 15.45 -34.51 2.15
C VAL A 108 14.53 -33.32 2.37
N ALA A 109 14.46 -32.85 3.63
CA ALA A 109 13.62 -31.73 4.00
C ALA A 109 14.12 -30.43 3.31
N PRO A 110 13.23 -29.58 2.79
CA PRO A 110 13.62 -28.31 2.25
C PRO A 110 14.28 -27.43 3.33
N GLU A 111 15.34 -26.72 2.97
CA GLU A 111 16.08 -25.80 3.84
C GLU A 111 15.48 -24.38 3.82
N GLY A 112 14.23 -24.22 3.40
CA GLY A 112 13.58 -22.92 3.32
C GLY A 112 13.43 -22.27 4.70
N PHE A 113 13.53 -20.97 4.71
CA PHE A 113 13.14 -20.15 5.85
C PHE A 113 11.67 -20.42 6.19
N ARG A 114 11.33 -20.43 7.48
CA ARG A 114 9.93 -20.63 7.91
C ARG A 114 9.20 -19.28 7.85
N PHE A 115 8.32 -19.15 6.90
CA PHE A 115 7.30 -18.10 6.88
C PHE A 115 6.20 -18.45 7.88
N THR A 116 5.77 -17.49 8.70
CA THR A 116 4.69 -17.70 9.66
C THR A 116 3.35 -17.95 8.96
N ASP A 117 3.10 -17.22 7.86
CA ASP A 117 1.94 -17.46 7.02
C ASP A 117 2.31 -18.36 5.82
N PRO A 118 1.77 -19.56 5.70
CA PRO A 118 2.08 -20.46 4.59
C PRO A 118 1.60 -19.96 3.22
N ASN A 119 0.69 -18.98 3.17
CA ASN A 119 0.23 -18.40 1.91
C ASN A 119 1.26 -17.46 1.31
N LEU A 120 2.08 -16.78 2.14
CA LEU A 120 3.08 -15.84 1.67
C LEU A 120 4.08 -16.49 0.69
N PRO A 121 4.84 -17.55 1.06
CA PRO A 121 5.78 -18.19 0.14
C PRO A 121 5.07 -18.85 -1.05
N LYS A 122 3.90 -19.47 -0.86
CA LYS A 122 3.11 -20.04 -1.96
C LYS A 122 2.75 -18.98 -2.99
N ARG A 123 2.27 -17.83 -2.52
CA ARG A 123 1.87 -16.73 -3.42
C ARG A 123 3.07 -16.15 -4.14
N ILE A 124 4.20 -15.98 -3.45
CA ILE A 124 5.45 -15.53 -4.07
C ILE A 124 5.86 -16.50 -5.19
N LEU A 125 5.92 -17.80 -4.93
CA LEU A 125 6.31 -18.79 -5.93
C LEU A 125 5.29 -18.96 -7.07
N GLN A 126 4.01 -18.69 -6.83
CA GLN A 126 3.01 -18.64 -7.90
C GLN A 126 3.23 -17.45 -8.86
N LEU A 127 3.62 -16.30 -8.32
CA LEU A 127 3.86 -15.08 -9.11
C LEU A 127 5.25 -15.09 -9.75
N HIS A 128 6.22 -15.67 -9.07
CA HIS A 128 7.64 -15.68 -9.41
C HIS A 128 8.24 -17.09 -9.33
N PRO A 129 7.77 -18.05 -10.15
CA PRO A 129 8.29 -19.43 -10.13
C PRO A 129 9.77 -19.52 -10.51
N GLU A 130 10.30 -18.50 -11.16
CA GLU A 130 11.71 -18.41 -11.60
C GLU A 130 12.69 -18.31 -10.43
N ILE A 131 12.26 -17.86 -9.24
CA ILE A 131 13.17 -17.76 -8.08
C ILE A 131 13.43 -19.11 -7.42
N ASP A 132 12.53 -20.09 -7.55
CA ASP A 132 12.72 -21.47 -7.08
C ASP A 132 13.71 -22.19 -8.00
N THR A 133 14.99 -21.87 -7.85
CA THR A 133 16.06 -22.34 -8.75
C THR A 133 16.37 -23.80 -8.59
N ASN A 134 16.13 -24.35 -7.40
CA ASN A 134 16.38 -25.76 -7.07
C ASN A 134 15.11 -26.63 -7.23
N LYS A 135 13.94 -26.00 -7.48
CA LYS A 135 12.62 -26.62 -7.70
C LYS A 135 12.16 -27.49 -6.54
N ASP A 136 12.42 -27.05 -5.31
CA ASP A 136 12.02 -27.77 -4.10
C ASP A 136 10.71 -27.24 -3.49
N GLY A 137 10.16 -26.16 -4.04
CA GLY A 137 8.92 -25.55 -3.59
C GLY A 137 9.05 -24.74 -2.30
N ALA A 138 10.28 -24.43 -1.88
CA ALA A 138 10.59 -23.55 -0.76
C ALA A 138 11.39 -22.34 -1.25
N ILE A 139 11.52 -21.33 -0.40
CA ILE A 139 12.31 -20.13 -0.71
C ILE A 139 13.50 -20.10 0.23
N THR A 140 14.71 -20.20 -0.31
CA THR A 140 15.95 -20.01 0.43
C THR A 140 16.30 -18.53 0.52
N PRO A 141 17.20 -18.11 1.44
CA PRO A 141 17.70 -16.74 1.48
C PRO A 141 18.35 -16.28 0.18
N GLU A 142 19.06 -17.19 -0.50
CA GLU A 142 19.72 -16.91 -1.79
C GLU A 142 18.70 -16.68 -2.92
N GLU A 143 17.61 -17.43 -2.93
CA GLU A 143 16.51 -17.29 -3.89
C GLU A 143 15.71 -16.01 -3.65
N ALA A 144 15.50 -15.65 -2.39
CA ALA A 144 14.84 -14.40 -2.03
C ALA A 144 15.57 -13.16 -2.58
N LEU A 145 16.92 -13.21 -2.71
CA LEU A 145 17.74 -12.13 -3.28
C LEU A 145 17.54 -11.92 -4.78
N LEU A 146 16.95 -12.87 -5.49
CA LEU A 146 16.69 -12.75 -6.92
C LEU A 146 15.52 -11.81 -7.24
N LEU A 147 14.64 -11.56 -6.25
CA LEU A 147 13.45 -10.77 -6.45
C LEU A 147 13.71 -9.29 -6.16
N THR A 148 13.34 -8.41 -7.10
CA THR A 148 13.46 -6.96 -6.98
C THR A 148 12.12 -6.25 -6.86
N GLU A 149 11.03 -6.89 -7.31
CA GLU A 149 9.67 -6.36 -7.27
C GLU A 149 8.71 -7.43 -6.79
N LEU A 150 7.78 -7.08 -5.91
CA LEU A 150 6.78 -8.01 -5.41
C LEU A 150 5.43 -7.32 -5.28
N ASP A 151 4.47 -7.78 -6.07
CA ASP A 151 3.09 -7.32 -6.03
C ASP A 151 2.17 -8.41 -5.48
N LEU A 152 1.73 -8.22 -4.25
CA LEU A 152 0.81 -9.11 -3.53
C LEU A 152 -0.59 -8.50 -3.40
N GLU A 153 -0.95 -7.51 -4.24
CA GLU A 153 -2.25 -6.87 -4.20
C GLU A 153 -3.40 -7.89 -4.36
N ILE A 154 -4.41 -7.77 -3.49
CA ILE A 154 -5.73 -8.37 -3.71
C ILE A 154 -6.61 -7.34 -4.39
N LYS A 155 -7.03 -7.59 -5.64
CA LYS A 155 -7.84 -6.65 -6.42
C LYS A 155 -9.22 -6.42 -5.83
N ASP A 156 -9.86 -7.46 -5.33
CA ASP A 156 -11.18 -7.40 -4.68
C ASP A 156 -11.12 -8.14 -3.33
N LYS A 157 -10.93 -7.39 -2.25
CA LYS A 157 -10.80 -7.94 -0.89
C LYS A 157 -11.99 -8.78 -0.46
N ALA A 158 -13.19 -8.47 -0.97
CA ALA A 158 -14.41 -9.20 -0.61
C ALA A 158 -14.49 -10.58 -1.28
N LYS A 159 -13.81 -10.75 -2.42
CA LYS A 159 -13.79 -12.00 -3.20
C LYS A 159 -12.48 -12.78 -3.05
N ALA A 160 -11.57 -12.32 -2.20
CA ALA A 160 -10.28 -12.95 -1.99
C ALA A 160 -10.43 -14.39 -1.52
N THR A 161 -9.77 -15.32 -2.19
CA THR A 161 -9.71 -16.72 -1.79
C THR A 161 -8.89 -16.89 -0.50
N ALA A 162 -8.98 -18.06 0.12
CA ALA A 162 -8.20 -18.32 1.34
C ALA A 162 -6.69 -18.28 1.07
N GLU A 163 -6.28 -18.72 -0.12
CA GLU A 163 -4.87 -18.78 -0.57
C GLU A 163 -4.29 -17.39 -0.90
N GLU A 164 -5.13 -16.44 -1.28
CA GLU A 164 -4.70 -15.06 -1.58
C GLU A 164 -4.52 -14.23 -0.30
N LYS A 165 -5.14 -14.64 0.81
CA LYS A 165 -5.11 -13.88 2.07
C LYS A 165 -3.80 -14.12 2.80
N ILE A 166 -2.97 -13.07 2.90
CA ILE A 166 -1.76 -13.06 3.70
C ILE A 166 -2.08 -12.32 5.00
N THR A 167 -1.84 -12.98 6.13
CA THR A 167 -2.10 -12.47 7.48
C THR A 167 -0.82 -12.08 8.23
N SER A 168 0.33 -12.62 7.80
CA SER A 168 1.66 -12.27 8.29
C SER A 168 2.64 -12.15 7.15
N VAL A 169 3.49 -11.13 7.21
CA VAL A 169 4.60 -10.92 6.29
C VAL A 169 5.95 -11.30 6.87
N GLU A 170 5.97 -12.02 7.99
CA GLU A 170 7.22 -12.57 8.56
C GLU A 170 7.89 -13.50 7.55
N GLY A 171 9.17 -13.24 7.29
CA GLY A 171 9.95 -13.86 6.21
C GLY A 171 10.19 -12.92 5.02
N ILE A 172 9.43 -11.82 4.88
CA ILE A 172 9.65 -10.84 3.82
C ILE A 172 11.02 -10.14 3.95
N GLU A 173 11.57 -10.06 5.16
CA GLU A 173 12.88 -9.47 5.45
C GLU A 173 14.06 -10.14 4.73
N LEU A 174 13.87 -11.36 4.19
CA LEU A 174 14.86 -12.05 3.36
C LEU A 174 15.04 -11.39 1.99
N PHE A 175 14.02 -10.71 1.49
CA PHE A 175 13.96 -10.13 0.14
C PHE A 175 14.65 -8.76 0.09
N THR A 176 15.89 -8.68 0.58
CA THR A 176 16.61 -7.40 0.77
C THR A 176 16.95 -6.66 -0.52
N ASN A 177 16.71 -7.25 -1.69
CA ASN A 177 16.85 -6.61 -2.99
C ASN A 177 15.57 -5.98 -3.52
N LEU A 178 14.45 -6.08 -2.79
CA LEU A 178 13.21 -5.46 -3.21
C LEU A 178 13.34 -3.93 -3.28
N THR A 179 12.95 -3.39 -4.43
CA THR A 179 12.78 -1.95 -4.71
C THR A 179 11.31 -1.57 -4.74
N TYR A 180 10.42 -2.52 -5.01
CA TYR A 180 8.97 -2.35 -5.01
C TYR A 180 8.28 -3.45 -4.19
N LEU A 181 7.38 -3.03 -3.29
CA LEU A 181 6.51 -3.92 -2.53
C LEU A 181 5.09 -3.37 -2.49
N ASN A 182 4.12 -4.18 -2.94
CA ASN A 182 2.69 -3.87 -2.85
C ASN A 182 1.95 -4.94 -2.03
N LEU A 183 1.40 -4.52 -0.89
CA LEU A 183 0.61 -5.34 0.04
C LEU A 183 -0.85 -4.86 0.13
N LYS A 184 -1.34 -4.17 -0.90
CA LYS A 184 -2.69 -3.60 -0.91
C LYS A 184 -3.77 -4.65 -0.68
N ASN A 185 -4.74 -4.32 0.19
CA ASN A 185 -5.86 -5.15 0.57
C ASN A 185 -5.50 -6.46 1.32
N GLN A 186 -4.24 -6.67 1.70
CA GLN A 186 -3.86 -7.82 2.51
C GLN A 186 -4.42 -7.74 3.94
N PHE A 187 -4.43 -8.86 4.65
CA PHE A 187 -5.03 -9.01 5.98
C PHE A 187 -4.00 -8.91 7.10
N ILE A 188 -2.88 -8.23 6.84
CA ILE A 188 -1.78 -8.08 7.78
C ILE A 188 -2.12 -7.10 8.91
N LYS A 189 -1.61 -7.39 10.11
CA LYS A 189 -1.73 -6.55 11.31
C LYS A 189 -0.39 -6.08 11.84
N ASP A 190 0.70 -6.59 11.27
CA ASP A 190 2.07 -6.22 11.60
C ASP A 190 2.87 -6.09 10.30
N ALA A 191 3.53 -4.95 10.12
CA ALA A 191 4.40 -4.67 8.99
C ALA A 191 5.87 -4.53 9.43
N THR A 192 6.21 -4.82 10.69
CA THR A 192 7.59 -4.73 11.21
C THR A 192 8.63 -5.46 10.34
N PRO A 193 8.34 -6.68 9.80
CA PRO A 193 9.31 -7.34 8.93
C PRO A 193 9.67 -6.56 7.65
N VAL A 194 8.75 -5.71 7.15
CA VAL A 194 8.99 -4.85 5.97
C VAL A 194 10.07 -3.79 6.26
N GLU A 195 10.25 -3.40 7.52
CA GLU A 195 11.20 -2.36 7.94
C GLU A 195 12.68 -2.73 7.65
N ALA A 196 12.96 -4.02 7.41
CA ALA A 196 14.29 -4.51 7.02
C ALA A 196 14.64 -4.22 5.54
N LEU A 197 13.67 -3.86 4.70
CA LEU A 197 13.83 -3.72 3.24
C LEU A 197 14.35 -2.34 2.85
N LYS A 198 15.63 -2.10 3.08
CA LYS A 198 16.28 -0.78 2.96
C LYS A 198 16.43 -0.24 1.54
N LYS A 199 16.25 -1.10 0.51
CA LYS A 199 16.35 -0.72 -0.91
C LYS A 199 15.00 -0.32 -1.52
N LEU A 200 13.91 -0.36 -0.75
CA LEU A 200 12.60 -0.01 -1.26
C LEU A 200 12.58 1.44 -1.77
N GLU A 201 12.17 1.59 -3.02
CA GLU A 201 11.83 2.85 -3.67
C GLU A 201 10.32 3.11 -3.62
N LYS A 202 9.50 2.05 -3.67
CA LYS A 202 8.04 2.13 -3.62
C LYS A 202 7.49 1.13 -2.63
N LEU A 203 6.69 1.64 -1.69
CA LEU A 203 6.05 0.84 -0.66
C LEU A 203 4.56 1.16 -0.56
N TYR A 204 3.72 0.18 -0.90
CA TYR A 204 2.27 0.29 -0.84
C TYR A 204 1.71 -0.70 0.17
N ILE A 205 1.30 -0.19 1.33
CA ILE A 205 0.57 -0.95 2.35
C ILE A 205 -0.74 -0.22 2.58
N THR A 206 -1.75 -0.54 1.77
CA THR A 206 -3.01 0.20 1.75
C THR A 206 -4.20 -0.72 2.03
N TYR A 207 -5.21 -0.20 2.77
CA TYR A 207 -6.38 -0.97 3.18
C TYR A 207 -6.04 -2.25 3.95
N THR A 208 -5.03 -2.18 4.81
CA THR A 208 -4.66 -3.23 5.77
C THR A 208 -5.10 -2.84 7.19
N GLU A 209 -4.68 -3.59 8.20
CA GLU A 209 -5.02 -3.30 9.59
C GLU A 209 -3.78 -2.96 10.44
N ILE A 210 -2.68 -2.59 9.82
CA ILE A 210 -1.44 -2.27 10.54
C ILE A 210 -1.61 -1.03 11.42
N PRO A 211 -1.07 -1.04 12.66
CA PRO A 211 -1.12 0.11 13.56
C PRO A 211 0.02 1.10 13.34
N SER A 212 1.13 0.67 12.75
CA SER A 212 2.34 1.46 12.53
C SER A 212 3.26 0.83 11.51
N ILE A 213 4.21 1.62 11.01
CA ILE A 213 5.37 1.19 10.23
C ILE A 213 6.47 2.23 10.37
N GLN A 214 7.74 1.81 10.46
CA GLN A 214 8.90 2.68 10.47
C GLN A 214 9.58 2.65 9.11
N VAL A 215 9.74 3.82 8.49
CA VAL A 215 10.36 3.96 7.17
C VAL A 215 11.71 4.71 7.22
N LYS A 216 12.18 5.09 8.41
CA LYS A 216 13.41 5.88 8.61
C LYS A 216 14.68 5.24 8.03
N GLU A 217 14.73 3.91 7.97
CA GLU A 217 15.85 3.13 7.45
C GLU A 217 15.70 2.79 5.95
N MET A 218 14.77 3.44 5.23
CA MET A 218 14.52 3.26 3.80
C MET A 218 14.96 4.52 3.03
N PRO A 219 16.26 4.78 2.85
CA PRO A 219 16.76 6.04 2.27
C PRO A 219 16.42 6.21 0.78
N GLU A 220 16.11 5.12 0.08
CA GLU A 220 15.77 5.14 -1.34
C GLU A 220 14.28 5.39 -1.62
N LEU A 221 13.44 5.47 -0.56
CA LEU A 221 11.99 5.54 -0.68
C LEU A 221 11.54 6.83 -1.40
N ARG A 222 10.78 6.66 -2.49
CA ARG A 222 10.21 7.71 -3.35
C ARG A 222 8.70 7.78 -3.27
N ASP A 223 8.02 6.64 -3.29
CA ASP A 223 6.56 6.56 -3.28
C ASP A 223 6.09 5.72 -2.08
N LEU A 224 5.49 6.41 -1.10
CA LEU A 224 4.93 5.79 0.11
C LEU A 224 3.41 5.94 0.13
N ARG A 225 2.70 4.81 0.13
CA ARG A 225 1.24 4.77 0.20
C ARG A 225 0.77 3.91 1.36
N LEU A 226 0.18 4.57 2.36
CA LEU A 226 -0.34 3.94 3.59
C LEU A 226 -1.83 4.15 3.78
N PHE A 227 -2.54 4.66 2.75
CA PHE A 227 -3.93 5.05 2.90
C PHE A 227 -4.88 3.89 3.21
N GLY A 228 -5.97 4.22 3.91
CA GLY A 228 -6.97 3.24 4.32
C GLY A 228 -6.58 2.40 5.55
N ASN A 229 -5.44 2.71 6.19
CA ASN A 229 -5.02 2.08 7.45
C ASN A 229 -5.52 2.89 8.64
N LYS A 230 -6.73 2.62 9.09
CA LYS A 230 -7.44 3.38 10.13
C LYS A 230 -6.79 3.34 11.52
N ASN A 231 -5.76 2.51 11.70
CA ASN A 231 -5.08 2.37 12.99
C ASN A 231 -3.75 3.14 13.04
N ILE A 232 -3.21 3.61 11.90
CA ILE A 232 -1.97 4.40 11.86
C ILE A 232 -2.24 5.79 12.44
N LYS A 233 -1.48 6.16 13.50
CA LYS A 233 -1.59 7.44 14.19
C LYS A 233 -0.41 8.38 13.93
N GLU A 234 0.71 7.85 13.48
CA GLU A 234 1.94 8.59 13.21
C GLU A 234 2.75 7.96 12.08
N ILE A 235 3.55 8.76 11.43
CA ILE A 235 4.58 8.34 10.47
C ILE A 235 5.71 9.36 10.47
N ASP A 236 6.96 8.90 10.57
CA ASP A 236 8.14 9.74 10.44
C ASP A 236 8.81 9.52 9.08
N VAL A 237 8.73 10.54 8.22
CA VAL A 237 9.31 10.52 6.87
C VAL A 237 10.52 11.44 6.72
N ARG A 238 11.03 12.05 7.80
CA ARG A 238 12.11 13.05 7.76
C ARG A 238 13.43 12.52 7.19
N SER A 239 13.69 11.23 7.31
CA SER A 239 14.88 10.57 6.74
C SER A 239 14.73 10.21 5.26
N ASN A 240 13.51 10.20 4.73
CA ASN A 240 13.22 9.78 3.35
C ASN A 240 13.33 10.97 2.40
N THR A 241 14.53 11.50 2.23
CA THR A 241 14.77 12.76 1.49
C THR A 241 14.49 12.67 -0.02
N LYS A 242 14.40 11.45 -0.55
CA LYS A 242 14.05 11.18 -1.95
C LYS A 242 12.53 11.05 -2.20
N LEU A 243 11.72 11.17 -1.15
CA LEU A 243 10.27 10.97 -1.22
C LEU A 243 9.63 12.03 -2.13
N ASP A 244 8.99 11.58 -3.21
CA ASP A 244 8.26 12.42 -4.18
C ASP A 244 6.74 12.28 -4.05
N THR A 245 6.25 11.16 -3.54
CA THR A 245 4.82 10.87 -3.35
C THR A 245 4.55 10.35 -1.95
N LEU A 246 3.65 11.03 -1.22
CA LEU A 246 3.21 10.61 0.11
C LEU A 246 1.67 10.60 0.20
N TYR A 247 1.08 9.41 0.26
CA TYR A 247 -0.36 9.21 0.37
C TYR A 247 -0.71 8.48 1.67
N ILE A 248 -1.25 9.25 2.63
CA ILE A 248 -1.60 8.78 3.98
C ILE A 248 -3.07 9.06 4.33
N GLN A 249 -3.91 9.27 3.33
CA GLN A 249 -5.33 9.54 3.55
C GLN A 249 -6.05 8.36 4.24
N ASP A 250 -7.16 8.66 4.91
CA ASP A 250 -7.95 7.66 5.66
C ASP A 250 -7.13 6.98 6.78
N THR A 251 -6.28 7.73 7.46
CA THR A 251 -5.54 7.31 8.67
C THR A 251 -5.91 8.18 9.87
N GLN A 252 -5.41 7.87 11.06
CA GLN A 252 -5.59 8.70 12.26
C GLN A 252 -4.39 9.61 12.54
N ILE A 253 -3.52 9.85 11.55
CA ILE A 253 -2.35 10.70 11.69
C ILE A 253 -2.79 12.12 12.06
N SER A 254 -2.25 12.66 13.17
CA SER A 254 -2.57 13.99 13.69
C SER A 254 -1.48 15.03 13.44
N GLU A 255 -0.27 14.59 13.09
CA GLU A 255 0.87 15.45 12.77
C GLU A 255 1.69 14.84 11.63
N ILE A 256 2.25 15.69 10.77
CA ILE A 256 3.18 15.29 9.71
C ILE A 256 4.24 16.35 9.51
N ASP A 257 5.49 15.94 9.46
CA ASP A 257 6.64 16.80 9.11
C ASP A 257 7.26 16.33 7.80
N VAL A 258 7.09 17.15 6.76
CA VAL A 258 7.63 16.93 5.41
C VAL A 258 8.71 17.93 5.05
N THR A 259 9.25 18.67 6.01
CA THR A 259 10.21 19.77 5.76
C THR A 259 11.50 19.31 5.09
N ASN A 260 11.91 18.05 5.28
CA ASN A 260 13.10 17.46 4.68
C ASN A 260 12.84 16.80 3.30
N ASN A 261 11.58 16.64 2.90
CA ASN A 261 11.22 15.91 1.68
C ASN A 261 11.19 16.87 0.46
N LYS A 262 12.36 17.41 0.08
CA LYS A 262 12.49 18.47 -0.96
C LYS A 262 12.12 17.97 -2.37
N GLU A 263 12.08 16.67 -2.57
CA GLU A 263 11.66 16.05 -3.83
C GLU A 263 10.14 15.89 -3.93
N LEU A 264 9.38 16.21 -2.85
CA LEU A 264 7.94 15.95 -2.78
C LEU A 264 7.18 16.68 -3.88
N ILE A 265 6.41 15.93 -4.67
CA ILE A 265 5.57 16.38 -5.79
C ILE A 265 4.09 16.31 -5.42
N ALA A 266 3.68 15.26 -4.72
CA ALA A 266 2.29 15.03 -4.37
C ALA A 266 2.11 14.61 -2.91
N LEU A 267 1.24 15.33 -2.19
CA LEU A 267 0.86 15.04 -0.80
C LEU A 267 -0.65 14.83 -0.71
N ASN A 268 -1.06 13.67 -0.19
CA ASN A 268 -2.46 13.41 0.10
C ASN A 268 -2.64 12.98 1.56
N VAL A 269 -3.27 13.88 2.33
CA VAL A 269 -3.59 13.70 3.75
C VAL A 269 -5.10 13.77 4.02
N ASN A 270 -5.93 13.54 3.00
CA ASN A 270 -7.39 13.61 3.13
C ASN A 270 -7.89 12.69 4.25
N ARG A 271 -8.90 13.16 4.99
CA ARG A 271 -9.55 12.37 6.04
C ARG A 271 -8.56 11.79 7.07
N THR A 272 -7.59 12.64 7.47
CA THR A 272 -6.71 12.40 8.62
C THR A 272 -7.17 13.26 9.81
N ASN A 273 -6.50 13.11 10.97
CA ASN A 273 -6.77 13.91 12.16
C ASN A 273 -5.88 15.15 12.27
N LEU A 274 -5.30 15.61 11.15
CA LEU A 274 -4.45 16.80 11.14
C LEU A 274 -5.23 18.03 11.56
N THR A 275 -4.69 18.76 12.54
CA THR A 275 -5.21 20.06 13.00
C THR A 275 -4.41 21.23 12.45
N ARG A 276 -3.21 20.95 11.96
CA ARG A 276 -2.27 21.91 11.38
C ARG A 276 -1.51 21.26 10.22
N LEU A 277 -1.23 22.04 9.17
CA LEU A 277 -0.42 21.61 8.04
C LEU A 277 0.58 22.71 7.68
N ILE A 278 1.88 22.40 7.81
CA ILE A 278 2.96 23.33 7.44
C ILE A 278 3.68 22.76 6.24
N LEU A 279 3.64 23.52 5.14
CA LEU A 279 4.36 23.22 3.92
C LEU A 279 5.31 24.40 3.64
N ALA A 280 6.60 24.13 3.78
CA ALA A 280 7.60 25.16 3.64
C ALA A 280 8.81 24.69 2.82
N ASP A 281 9.20 25.53 1.84
CA ASP A 281 10.38 25.30 1.02
C ASP A 281 10.40 23.93 0.34
N LEU A 282 9.27 23.56 -0.29
CA LEU A 282 9.09 22.34 -1.07
C LEU A 282 9.01 22.69 -2.57
N PRO A 283 10.15 22.83 -3.25
CA PRO A 283 10.25 23.47 -4.57
C PRO A 283 9.54 22.69 -5.69
N LYS A 284 9.35 21.39 -5.51
CA LYS A 284 8.72 20.49 -6.50
C LYS A 284 7.25 20.19 -6.20
N LEU A 285 6.75 20.57 -5.03
CA LEU A 285 5.39 20.26 -4.61
C LEU A 285 4.39 20.87 -5.59
N ASN A 286 3.64 20.01 -6.26
CA ASN A 286 2.69 20.36 -7.31
C ASN A 286 1.24 20.28 -6.84
N GLN A 287 0.94 19.34 -5.95
CA GLN A 287 -0.42 19.06 -5.49
C GLN A 287 -0.47 18.73 -4.00
N VAL A 288 -1.46 19.34 -3.33
CA VAL A 288 -1.82 19.07 -1.93
C VAL A 288 -3.30 18.73 -1.84
N LEU A 289 -3.62 17.60 -1.25
CA LEU A 289 -4.97 17.16 -0.91
C LEU A 289 -5.07 17.00 0.61
N ALA A 290 -5.83 17.87 1.26
CA ALA A 290 -6.02 17.89 2.71
C ALA A 290 -7.51 18.11 3.07
N VAL A 291 -8.38 17.37 2.38
CA VAL A 291 -9.84 17.48 2.47
C VAL A 291 -10.39 16.67 3.65
N LYS A 292 -11.39 17.21 4.34
CA LYS A 292 -12.08 16.53 5.47
C LYS A 292 -11.11 16.10 6.58
N CYS A 293 -10.20 17.01 6.94
CA CYS A 293 -9.37 16.94 8.13
C CYS A 293 -9.99 17.82 9.25
N GLN A 294 -9.17 18.23 10.19
CA GLN A 294 -9.59 19.16 11.25
C GLN A 294 -8.69 20.41 11.26
N ILE A 295 -8.15 20.77 10.09
CA ILE A 295 -7.13 21.80 9.95
C ILE A 295 -7.72 23.17 10.27
N SER A 296 -7.19 23.82 11.31
CA SER A 296 -7.50 25.20 11.69
C SER A 296 -6.39 26.17 11.31
N SER A 297 -5.19 25.66 10.98
CA SER A 297 -4.03 26.47 10.59
C SER A 297 -3.24 25.78 9.49
N VAL A 298 -2.95 26.54 8.42
CA VAL A 298 -2.14 26.09 7.30
C VAL A 298 -1.11 27.16 6.94
N SER A 299 0.07 26.73 6.52
CA SER A 299 1.10 27.59 5.98
C SER A 299 1.60 27.06 4.63
N PHE A 300 1.60 27.93 3.62
CA PHE A 300 2.15 27.70 2.29
C PHE A 300 3.28 28.70 2.07
N LYS A 301 4.53 28.28 2.11
CA LYS A 301 5.68 29.15 1.93
C LYS A 301 6.74 28.46 1.07
N GLY A 302 7.28 29.18 0.05
CA GLY A 302 8.34 28.60 -0.79
C GLY A 302 7.87 27.40 -1.62
N LEU A 303 6.69 27.51 -2.25
CA LEU A 303 6.05 26.47 -3.08
C LEU A 303 5.90 26.95 -4.53
N PRO A 304 6.99 27.21 -5.27
CA PRO A 304 6.93 27.85 -6.59
C PRO A 304 6.24 26.98 -7.66
N ALA A 305 6.20 25.66 -7.46
CA ALA A 305 5.64 24.71 -8.42
C ALA A 305 4.19 24.31 -8.12
N ILE A 306 3.60 24.78 -7.01
CA ILE A 306 2.26 24.34 -6.58
C ILE A 306 1.18 24.79 -7.59
N LYS A 307 0.43 23.82 -8.12
CA LYS A 307 -0.67 24.06 -9.06
C LYS A 307 -2.03 23.79 -8.47
N LYS A 308 -2.11 22.89 -7.51
CA LYS A 308 -3.40 22.43 -6.97
C LYS A 308 -3.37 22.37 -5.45
N ILE A 309 -4.30 23.08 -4.81
CA ILE A 309 -4.54 23.04 -3.37
C ILE A 309 -6.01 22.73 -3.14
N TYR A 310 -6.27 21.64 -2.43
CA TYR A 310 -7.60 21.22 -1.99
C TYR A 310 -7.55 21.05 -0.47
N ILE A 311 -8.19 21.99 0.27
CA ILE A 311 -8.24 22.02 1.74
C ILE A 311 -9.66 22.23 2.25
N ASP A 312 -10.60 21.65 1.54
CA ASP A 312 -12.03 21.75 1.78
C ASP A 312 -12.44 21.00 3.05
N ASN A 313 -13.60 21.38 3.60
CA ASN A 313 -14.17 20.71 4.76
C ASN A 313 -13.19 20.67 5.95
N ASN A 314 -12.70 21.86 6.35
CA ASN A 314 -11.78 22.05 7.45
C ASN A 314 -12.29 23.14 8.41
N GLN A 315 -11.44 23.68 9.27
CA GLN A 315 -11.79 24.69 10.29
C GLN A 315 -11.03 26.01 10.08
N LEU A 316 -10.61 26.31 8.83
CA LEU A 316 -9.80 27.49 8.53
C LEU A 316 -10.61 28.78 8.69
N THR A 317 -10.09 29.72 9.47
CA THR A 317 -10.61 31.09 9.57
C THR A 317 -9.84 32.09 8.70
N ARG A 318 -8.65 31.71 8.27
CA ARG A 318 -7.77 32.46 7.35
C ARG A 318 -6.82 31.52 6.63
N VAL A 319 -6.38 31.94 5.47
CA VAL A 319 -5.33 31.26 4.69
C VAL A 319 -4.44 32.30 4.03
N ASN A 320 -3.13 32.11 4.05
CA ASN A 320 -2.19 32.95 3.33
C ASN A 320 -1.77 32.24 2.04
N LEU A 321 -2.08 32.85 0.90
CA LEU A 321 -1.83 32.34 -0.45
C LEU A 321 -0.80 33.20 -1.20
N LYS A 322 -0.04 34.04 -0.51
CA LYS A 322 1.00 34.89 -1.12
C LYS A 322 2.12 34.02 -1.68
N ASP A 323 2.70 34.49 -2.78
CA ASP A 323 3.86 33.86 -3.43
C ASP A 323 3.59 32.44 -3.97
N LEU A 324 2.39 32.20 -4.52
CA LEU A 324 2.01 30.96 -5.21
C LEU A 324 1.76 31.19 -6.71
N PRO A 325 2.78 31.60 -7.49
CA PRO A 325 2.61 32.12 -8.85
C PRO A 325 2.16 31.07 -9.88
N ALA A 326 2.23 29.79 -9.55
CA ALA A 326 1.84 28.69 -10.43
C ALA A 326 0.46 28.13 -10.11
N LEU A 327 -0.24 28.64 -9.06
CA LEU A 327 -1.49 28.06 -8.61
C LEU A 327 -2.59 28.23 -9.65
N MET A 328 -3.22 27.11 -10.03
CA MET A 328 -4.28 27.05 -11.04
C MET A 328 -5.63 26.59 -10.46
N HIS A 329 -5.60 25.77 -9.42
CA HIS A 329 -6.79 25.25 -8.76
C HIS A 329 -6.70 25.49 -7.26
N LEU A 330 -7.66 26.22 -6.71
CA LEU A 330 -7.83 26.44 -5.28
C LEU A 330 -9.22 26.00 -4.85
N SER A 331 -9.28 25.07 -3.92
CA SER A 331 -10.51 24.67 -3.27
C SER A 331 -10.38 24.83 -1.76
N VAL A 332 -11.20 25.70 -1.17
CA VAL A 332 -11.22 26.05 0.25
C VAL A 332 -12.66 26.05 0.78
N TYR A 333 -13.59 25.39 0.09
CA TYR A 333 -15.00 25.40 0.47
C TYR A 333 -15.25 24.70 1.82
N ASN A 334 -16.40 25.01 2.42
CA ASN A 334 -16.79 24.50 3.73
C ASN A 334 -15.69 24.67 4.77
N ASN A 335 -15.33 25.93 5.00
CA ASN A 335 -14.43 26.42 6.05
C ASN A 335 -15.11 27.58 6.81
N LYS A 336 -14.35 28.38 7.53
CA LYS A 336 -14.82 29.55 8.29
C LYS A 336 -14.11 30.83 7.85
N LEU A 337 -13.76 30.95 6.56
CA LEU A 337 -13.00 32.04 6.02
C LEU A 337 -13.87 33.32 6.00
N GLN A 338 -13.42 34.37 6.66
CA GLN A 338 -14.08 35.70 6.66
C GLN A 338 -13.49 36.63 5.61
N THR A 339 -12.25 36.39 5.24
CA THR A 339 -11.52 37.11 4.19
C THR A 339 -10.67 36.16 3.39
N LEU A 340 -10.45 36.48 2.11
CA LEU A 340 -9.58 35.73 1.22
C LEU A 340 -8.82 36.70 0.32
N GLU A 341 -7.51 36.83 0.55
CA GLU A 341 -6.64 37.67 -0.28
C GLU A 341 -6.13 36.85 -1.46
N LEU A 342 -6.42 37.31 -2.68
CA LEU A 342 -6.12 36.61 -3.92
C LEU A 342 -5.21 37.47 -4.81
N ASP A 343 -3.94 37.06 -4.96
CA ASP A 343 -3.00 37.59 -5.95
C ASP A 343 -2.41 36.39 -6.69
N LEU A 344 -3.23 35.78 -7.57
CA LEU A 344 -2.99 34.45 -8.15
C LEU A 344 -3.20 34.55 -9.69
N PRO A 345 -2.24 35.08 -10.44
CA PRO A 345 -2.42 35.42 -11.84
C PRO A 345 -2.71 34.25 -12.78
N LYS A 346 -2.47 32.99 -12.33
CA LYS A 346 -2.74 31.79 -13.11
C LYS A 346 -3.93 30.98 -12.58
N LEU A 347 -4.65 31.50 -11.58
CA LEU A 347 -5.79 30.78 -11.02
C LEU A 347 -6.93 30.69 -12.03
N MET A 348 -7.36 29.46 -12.32
CA MET A 348 -8.45 29.16 -13.26
C MET A 348 -9.71 28.66 -12.54
N PHE A 349 -9.54 27.92 -11.47
CA PHE A 349 -10.66 27.30 -10.74
C PHE A 349 -10.60 27.69 -9.27
N LEU A 350 -11.67 28.33 -8.79
CA LEU A 350 -11.80 28.81 -7.43
C LEU A 350 -13.11 28.30 -6.82
N HIS A 351 -12.99 27.43 -5.81
CA HIS A 351 -14.13 26.93 -5.03
C HIS A 351 -14.04 27.46 -3.61
N THR A 352 -14.94 28.37 -3.24
CA THR A 352 -14.98 29.02 -1.92
C THR A 352 -16.34 28.96 -1.26
N HIS A 353 -17.28 28.21 -1.82
CA HIS A 353 -18.63 28.08 -1.28
C HIS A 353 -18.65 27.59 0.18
N GLU A 354 -19.74 27.89 0.90
CA GLU A 354 -19.89 27.50 2.31
C GLU A 354 -18.77 28.07 3.19
N ASN A 355 -18.54 29.39 3.13
CA ASN A 355 -17.64 30.16 3.99
C ASN A 355 -18.37 31.38 4.60
N GLU A 356 -17.64 32.26 5.29
CA GLU A 356 -18.14 33.47 5.93
C GLU A 356 -17.66 34.76 5.22
N LEU A 357 -17.38 34.68 3.91
CA LEU A 357 -16.85 35.80 3.13
C LEU A 357 -17.89 36.89 2.97
N LYS A 358 -17.59 38.12 3.44
CA LYS A 358 -18.44 39.31 3.27
C LYS A 358 -18.09 40.11 2.01
N SER A 359 -16.88 39.94 1.52
CA SER A 359 -16.38 40.51 0.26
C SER A 359 -15.28 39.64 -0.30
N ILE A 360 -15.02 39.76 -1.59
CA ILE A 360 -13.93 39.11 -2.29
C ILE A 360 -13.43 40.01 -3.40
N ASP A 361 -12.12 40.16 -3.52
CA ASP A 361 -11.48 40.88 -4.64
C ASP A 361 -10.99 39.87 -5.69
N LEU A 362 -11.62 39.86 -6.85
CA LEU A 362 -11.32 38.96 -7.98
C LEU A 362 -10.48 39.67 -9.07
N SER A 363 -10.14 40.94 -8.88
CA SER A 363 -9.49 41.80 -9.93
C SER A 363 -8.10 41.29 -10.34
N LYS A 364 -7.42 40.52 -9.49
CA LYS A 364 -6.08 39.97 -9.74
C LYS A 364 -6.09 38.54 -10.25
N LEU A 365 -7.24 38.05 -10.75
CA LEU A 365 -7.43 36.71 -11.27
C LEU A 365 -7.78 36.75 -12.78
N PRO A 366 -6.90 37.20 -13.65
CA PRO A 366 -7.20 37.36 -15.09
C PRO A 366 -7.50 36.03 -15.81
N MET A 367 -7.06 34.92 -15.25
CA MET A 367 -7.27 33.57 -15.81
C MET A 367 -8.43 32.82 -15.16
N LEU A 368 -9.28 33.50 -14.36
CA LEU A 368 -10.41 32.87 -13.68
C LEU A 368 -11.44 32.41 -14.70
N PHE A 369 -11.66 31.10 -14.74
CA PHE A 369 -12.54 30.42 -15.66
C PHE A 369 -13.80 29.89 -14.96
N HIS A 370 -13.63 29.35 -13.76
CA HIS A 370 -14.68 28.80 -12.91
C HIS A 370 -14.64 29.43 -11.54
N LEU A 371 -15.76 29.96 -11.07
CA LEU A 371 -15.98 30.47 -9.73
C LEU A 371 -17.19 29.82 -9.08
N ASP A 372 -16.98 29.14 -7.96
CA ASP A 372 -18.03 28.65 -7.08
C ASP A 372 -17.91 29.35 -5.72
N ILE A 373 -18.91 30.20 -5.39
CA ILE A 373 -18.90 31.10 -4.24
C ILE A 373 -20.22 31.06 -3.44
N ASP A 374 -21.05 30.07 -3.70
CA ASP A 374 -22.34 29.87 -3.06
C ASP A 374 -22.27 29.96 -1.54
N LYS A 375 -23.40 30.35 -0.92
CA LYS A 375 -23.57 30.31 0.54
C LYS A 375 -22.48 31.07 1.30
N ASN A 376 -22.10 32.24 0.80
CA ASN A 376 -21.28 33.23 1.50
C ASN A 376 -22.08 34.50 1.76
N PRO A 377 -21.88 35.23 2.86
CA PRO A 377 -22.62 36.47 3.14
C PRO A 377 -22.11 37.67 2.37
N LEU A 378 -21.92 37.50 1.04
CA LEU A 378 -21.45 38.54 0.13
C LEU A 378 -22.55 39.58 -0.14
N VAL A 379 -22.13 40.83 -0.35
CA VAL A 379 -23.04 41.92 -0.78
C VAL A 379 -22.90 42.17 -2.27
N LYS A 380 -21.67 42.05 -2.80
CA LYS A 380 -21.37 42.29 -4.23
C LYS A 380 -20.39 41.22 -4.75
N ILE A 381 -20.56 40.83 -6.01
CA ILE A 381 -19.59 40.05 -6.80
C ILE A 381 -19.19 40.91 -8.01
N ASP A 382 -17.90 41.20 -8.19
CA ASP A 382 -17.37 41.99 -9.28
C ASP A 382 -16.42 41.14 -10.14
N LEU A 383 -16.85 40.84 -11.36
CA LEU A 383 -16.13 40.03 -12.33
C LEU A 383 -15.65 40.88 -13.53
N SER A 384 -15.68 42.20 -13.42
CA SER A 384 -15.28 43.12 -14.54
C SER A 384 -13.85 42.92 -15.02
N SER A 385 -12.98 42.33 -14.22
CA SER A 385 -11.59 42.03 -14.60
C SER A 385 -11.38 40.60 -15.11
N ASN A 386 -12.44 39.74 -15.12
CA ASN A 386 -12.32 38.29 -15.37
C ASN A 386 -12.89 37.94 -16.76
N LYS A 387 -12.15 38.29 -17.82
CA LYS A 387 -12.61 38.19 -19.21
C LYS A 387 -12.92 36.80 -19.70
N ILE A 388 -12.39 35.73 -19.07
CA ILE A 388 -12.55 34.36 -19.52
C ILE A 388 -13.44 33.54 -18.60
N ILE A 389 -14.19 34.21 -17.70
CA ILE A 389 -15.16 33.51 -16.84
C ILE A 389 -16.24 32.83 -17.71
N ARG A 390 -16.50 31.54 -17.43
CA ARG A 390 -17.52 30.75 -18.13
C ARG A 390 -18.50 30.06 -17.19
N ASP A 391 -18.05 29.73 -16.01
CA ASP A 391 -18.84 28.99 -15.03
C ASP A 391 -18.86 29.78 -13.73
N LEU A 392 -20.03 30.35 -13.41
CA LEU A 392 -20.27 31.12 -12.19
C LEU A 392 -21.38 30.45 -11.41
N ARG A 393 -21.05 30.01 -10.18
CA ARG A 393 -22.01 29.54 -9.18
C ARG A 393 -22.00 30.54 -8.02
N SER A 394 -23.12 31.24 -7.87
CA SER A 394 -23.31 32.21 -6.78
C SER A 394 -24.76 32.17 -6.30
N GLU A 395 -25.17 31.04 -5.77
CA GLU A 395 -26.51 30.79 -5.26
C GLU A 395 -26.58 30.78 -3.73
N TYR A 396 -27.79 30.90 -3.20
CA TYR A 396 -28.05 30.88 -1.76
C TYR A 396 -27.26 31.95 -0.97
N ILE A 397 -27.14 33.16 -1.57
CA ILE A 397 -26.52 34.36 -0.97
C ILE A 397 -27.59 35.43 -0.74
N PRO A 398 -28.40 35.33 0.33
CA PRO A 398 -29.52 36.25 0.53
C PRO A 398 -29.09 37.71 0.75
N THR A 399 -27.82 37.96 1.08
CA THR A 399 -27.24 39.29 1.26
C THR A 399 -26.75 39.93 -0.02
N LEU A 400 -26.70 39.15 -1.14
CA LEU A 400 -26.17 39.63 -2.40
C LEU A 400 -27.10 40.64 -3.04
N GLU A 401 -26.59 41.83 -3.33
CA GLU A 401 -27.36 42.96 -3.93
C GLU A 401 -26.96 43.20 -5.39
N GLU A 402 -25.72 42.90 -5.75
CA GLU A 402 -25.18 43.21 -7.08
C GLU A 402 -24.21 42.15 -7.59
N ILE A 403 -24.35 41.78 -8.86
CA ILE A 403 -23.35 41.03 -9.65
C ILE A 403 -22.92 41.92 -10.82
N ASN A 404 -21.60 42.12 -11.01
CA ASN A 404 -21.05 42.84 -12.14
C ASN A 404 -20.32 41.86 -13.08
N LEU A 405 -20.86 41.64 -14.27
CA LEU A 405 -20.32 40.79 -15.33
C LEU A 405 -19.68 41.59 -16.47
N ARG A 406 -19.69 42.94 -16.44
CA ARG A 406 -19.15 43.82 -17.48
C ARG A 406 -17.64 43.64 -17.62
N ASN A 407 -17.21 42.59 -18.28
CA ASN A 407 -15.80 42.26 -18.48
C ASN A 407 -15.33 42.45 -19.93
N GLY A 408 -16.24 42.87 -20.81
CA GLY A 408 -15.98 43.13 -22.22
C GLY A 408 -15.99 41.89 -23.11
N GLU A 409 -16.38 40.74 -22.59
CA GLU A 409 -16.39 39.45 -23.29
C GLU A 409 -17.60 38.63 -22.86
N TYR A 410 -18.29 38.02 -23.81
CA TYR A 410 -19.36 37.05 -23.53
C TYR A 410 -19.08 35.76 -24.25
N ASN A 411 -19.33 34.63 -23.56
CA ASN A 411 -19.22 33.30 -24.13
C ASN A 411 -20.59 32.64 -24.19
N GLU A 412 -21.02 32.21 -25.37
CA GLU A 412 -22.31 31.51 -25.57
C GLU A 412 -22.45 30.26 -24.70
N ASP A 413 -21.33 29.59 -24.36
CA ASP A 413 -21.30 28.40 -23.51
C ASP A 413 -21.22 28.76 -22.00
N ALA A 414 -21.33 30.04 -21.63
CA ALA A 414 -21.27 30.45 -20.24
C ALA A 414 -22.44 29.90 -19.42
N GLN A 415 -22.14 29.37 -18.25
CA GLN A 415 -23.12 28.82 -17.31
C GLN A 415 -23.17 29.70 -16.07
N TYR A 416 -24.30 30.40 -15.88
CA TYR A 416 -24.50 31.29 -14.76
C TYR A 416 -25.59 30.72 -13.83
N GLU A 417 -25.19 30.04 -12.75
CA GLU A 417 -26.05 29.60 -11.68
C GLU A 417 -26.07 30.70 -10.61
N ILE A 418 -26.95 31.70 -10.78
CA ILE A 418 -26.97 32.93 -9.98
C ILE A 418 -28.35 33.30 -9.45
N LYS A 419 -29.35 32.45 -9.63
CA LYS A 419 -30.75 32.79 -9.37
C LYS A 419 -31.25 32.29 -8.00
N GLU A 420 -30.93 31.06 -7.66
CA GLU A 420 -31.55 30.42 -6.51
C GLU A 420 -31.04 30.98 -5.17
N GLY A 421 -31.98 31.24 -4.23
CA GLY A 421 -31.64 31.68 -2.88
C GLY A 421 -31.06 33.08 -2.77
N ASN A 422 -30.90 33.85 -3.87
CA ASN A 422 -30.37 35.21 -3.91
C ASN A 422 -31.50 36.26 -3.73
N THR A 423 -32.25 36.16 -2.64
CA THR A 423 -33.44 36.96 -2.38
C THR A 423 -33.15 38.47 -2.24
N GLY A 424 -31.90 38.85 -1.98
CA GLY A 424 -31.46 40.23 -1.87
C GLY A 424 -31.01 40.87 -3.19
N LEU A 425 -30.85 40.08 -4.29
CA LEU A 425 -30.31 40.52 -5.56
C LEU A 425 -31.21 41.58 -6.21
N LYS A 426 -30.62 42.74 -6.44
CA LYS A 426 -31.34 43.93 -6.98
C LYS A 426 -30.96 44.20 -8.45
N ARG A 427 -29.71 43.93 -8.82
CA ARG A 427 -29.20 44.23 -10.17
C ARG A 427 -28.06 43.31 -10.60
N VAL A 428 -28.02 43.06 -11.91
CA VAL A 428 -26.88 42.43 -12.61
C VAL A 428 -26.44 43.42 -13.70
N LEU A 429 -25.16 43.78 -13.66
CA LEU A 429 -24.51 44.64 -14.64
C LEU A 429 -23.90 43.74 -15.71
N VAL A 430 -24.20 43.99 -16.98
CA VAL A 430 -23.79 43.13 -18.10
C VAL A 430 -23.26 43.95 -19.26
N ASP A 431 -22.49 43.37 -20.15
CA ASP A 431 -22.19 43.91 -21.45
C ASP A 431 -23.44 43.86 -22.35
N SER A 432 -23.56 44.81 -23.28
CA SER A 432 -24.69 44.85 -24.22
C SER A 432 -24.62 43.71 -25.23
N GLY A 433 -25.81 43.28 -25.73
CA GLY A 433 -25.92 42.24 -26.75
C GLY A 433 -26.36 40.87 -26.20
N ASP A 434 -25.58 39.81 -26.50
CA ASP A 434 -26.00 38.44 -26.21
C ASP A 434 -26.01 38.14 -24.71
N GLU A 435 -25.09 38.67 -23.94
CA GLU A 435 -25.05 38.54 -22.48
C GLU A 435 -26.29 39.17 -21.84
N GLU A 436 -26.65 40.40 -22.27
CA GLU A 436 -27.86 41.05 -21.82
C GLU A 436 -29.10 40.19 -22.13
N THR A 437 -29.17 39.66 -23.34
CA THR A 437 -30.27 38.81 -23.76
C THR A 437 -30.37 37.55 -22.91
N HIS A 438 -29.24 36.90 -22.66
CA HIS A 438 -29.16 35.70 -21.80
C HIS A 438 -29.68 36.02 -20.39
N LEU A 439 -29.19 37.08 -19.74
CA LEU A 439 -29.53 37.44 -18.36
C LEU A 439 -30.98 37.92 -18.24
N ARG A 440 -31.55 38.58 -19.24
CA ARG A 440 -32.97 38.94 -19.28
C ARG A 440 -33.88 37.71 -19.36
N ASN A 441 -33.44 36.66 -20.03
CA ASN A 441 -34.16 35.37 -20.02
C ASN A 441 -34.09 34.69 -18.63
N LEU A 442 -32.98 34.79 -17.96
CA LEU A 442 -32.80 34.24 -16.60
C LEU A 442 -33.62 35.02 -15.56
N PHE A 443 -33.70 36.35 -15.73
CA PHE A 443 -34.44 37.27 -14.86
C PHE A 443 -35.48 38.06 -15.67
N PRO A 444 -36.67 37.46 -15.96
CA PRO A 444 -37.70 38.12 -16.75
C PRO A 444 -38.28 39.36 -16.00
N ALA A 445 -38.99 40.17 -16.77
CA ALA A 445 -39.68 41.36 -16.23
C ALA A 445 -40.60 40.93 -15.04
N GLY A 446 -40.46 41.65 -13.94
CA GLY A 446 -41.18 41.30 -12.71
C GLY A 446 -40.43 40.39 -11.74
N SER A 447 -39.25 39.90 -12.06
CA SER A 447 -38.38 39.15 -11.13
C SER A 447 -37.88 39.96 -9.95
N GLY A 448 -37.96 41.30 -10.02
CA GLY A 448 -37.40 42.21 -9.00
C GLY A 448 -35.92 42.51 -9.21
N VAL A 449 -35.26 41.89 -10.19
CA VAL A 449 -33.84 42.08 -10.52
C VAL A 449 -33.71 42.94 -11.78
N ALA A 450 -32.96 44.02 -11.70
CA ALA A 450 -32.67 44.91 -12.86
C ALA A 450 -31.45 44.40 -13.62
N ILE A 451 -31.59 44.16 -14.94
CA ILE A 451 -30.48 43.86 -15.84
C ILE A 451 -30.09 45.19 -16.50
N LEU A 452 -28.85 45.62 -16.21
CA LEU A 452 -28.33 46.93 -16.63
C LEU A 452 -27.17 46.71 -17.58
N ALA A 453 -27.41 46.99 -18.91
CA ALA A 453 -26.40 46.89 -19.95
C ALA A 453 -25.72 48.23 -20.19
N GLU A 454 -24.45 48.24 -20.57
CA GLU A 454 -23.67 49.35 -21.11
C GLU A 454 -22.93 48.93 -22.37
#